data_7f2d0db2a1b04bf3a3e903abb7041483
#
_entry.id   7f2d0db2a1b04bf3a3e903abb7041483
#
_cell.length_a   1.000
_cell.length_b   1.000
_cell.length_c   1.000
_cell.angle_alpha   90.00
_cell.angle_beta   90.00
_cell.angle_gamma   90.00
#
_symmetry.space_group_name_H-M   'P 1'
#
loop_
_entity.id
_entity.type
_entity.pdbx_description
1 polymer ?
#
loop_
_entity_poly.entity_id
_entity_poly.type
_entity_poly.pdbx_seq_one_letter_code
_entity_poly.pdbx_strand_id
1 'polypeptide(L)'
;MTITFNFQPIDKIRKQVRSKLWLGVVIATSLTFPTLANAEITQRDIDNYATAMAAAANAKSISRVANLVADDALISVSRKGKTTTLNKSNYLNLLQNNWSKATRYGYDIQLNNVVFSGNHAKADAITTEVIVENNVTTRLVTTSRITFAESGNSVLLSRAISQLVIEKH
;
A
#
# COMPACT_ATOMS: atom_id res chain seq x y z
N MET A 1 15.21 -11.54 -87.13
CA MET A 1 15.15 -10.14 -86.72
C MET A 1 16.03 -9.96 -85.48
N THR A 2 17.27 -9.58 -85.75
CA THR A 2 18.36 -9.62 -84.78
C THR A 2 18.64 -8.18 -84.37
N ILE A 3 18.48 -7.85 -83.11
CA ILE A 3 18.76 -6.53 -82.57
C ILE A 3 20.07 -6.60 -81.80
N THR A 4 21.06 -5.88 -82.36
CA THR A 4 22.41 -5.76 -81.85
C THR A 4 22.47 -4.54 -80.93
N PHE A 5 22.82 -4.78 -79.64
CA PHE A 5 23.12 -3.66 -78.74
C PHE A 5 24.60 -3.32 -78.79
N ASN A 6 24.83 -2.02 -79.05
CA ASN A 6 26.15 -1.46 -79.20
C ASN A 6 26.58 -0.87 -77.87
N PHE A 7 27.69 -1.36 -77.29
CA PHE A 7 28.28 -0.79 -76.05
C PHE A 7 29.33 0.28 -76.49
N GLN A 8 29.13 1.48 -75.91
CA GLN A 8 30.19 2.49 -76.02
C GLN A 8 30.80 2.72 -74.58
N PRO A 9 32.11 2.74 -74.48
CA PRO A 9 32.79 3.04 -73.22
C PRO A 9 32.92 4.55 -73.04
N ILE A 10 32.52 5.08 -71.89
CA ILE A 10 32.77 6.49 -71.51
C ILE A 10 33.86 6.49 -70.44
N ASP A 11 35.04 6.90 -70.94
CA ASP A 11 36.20 7.19 -70.14
C ASP A 11 36.14 8.67 -69.66
N LYS A 12 36.59 8.86 -68.39
CA LYS A 12 37.15 10.09 -67.82
C LYS A 12 36.26 11.34 -67.64
N ILE A 13 35.83 11.53 -66.41
CA ILE A 13 36.01 12.88 -65.84
C ILE A 13 36.40 12.74 -64.35
N ARG A 14 37.70 12.90 -64.06
CA ARG A 14 38.21 13.22 -62.74
C ARG A 14 37.83 14.68 -62.43
N LYS A 15 36.96 14.92 -61.47
CA LYS A 15 36.89 16.16 -60.74
C LYS A 15 36.98 15.92 -59.27
N GLN A 16 38.09 16.33 -58.70
CA GLN A 16 38.36 16.48 -57.30
C GLN A 16 37.25 17.36 -56.66
N VAL A 17 36.49 16.74 -55.74
CA VAL A 17 35.67 17.52 -54.78
C VAL A 17 36.20 17.21 -53.42
N ARG A 18 36.79 18.27 -52.81
CA ARG A 18 37.32 18.29 -51.45
C ARG A 18 36.23 17.81 -50.48
N SER A 19 36.53 16.74 -49.76
CA SER A 19 35.74 16.23 -48.65
C SER A 19 35.74 17.25 -47.51
N LYS A 20 34.61 17.93 -47.31
CA LYS A 20 34.29 18.49 -45.99
C LYS A 20 33.68 17.36 -45.16
N LEU A 21 34.48 16.81 -44.25
CA LEU A 21 33.99 15.94 -43.19
C LEU A 21 33.02 16.78 -42.34
N TRP A 22 31.74 16.51 -42.52
CA TRP A 22 30.74 16.86 -41.53
C TRP A 22 30.73 15.72 -40.52
N LEU A 23 31.39 15.92 -39.36
CA LEU A 23 31.16 15.10 -38.18
C LEU A 23 29.74 15.40 -37.70
N GLY A 24 28.79 14.57 -38.11
CA GLY A 24 27.47 14.53 -37.51
C GLY A 24 27.60 13.94 -36.12
N VAL A 25 27.64 14.78 -35.10
CA VAL A 25 27.48 14.36 -33.72
C VAL A 25 26.02 13.87 -33.57
N VAL A 26 25.79 12.57 -33.61
CA VAL A 26 24.53 11.98 -33.23
C VAL A 26 24.49 12.03 -31.71
N ILE A 27 23.86 13.07 -31.17
CA ILE A 27 23.50 13.13 -29.75
C ILE A 27 22.36 12.12 -29.59
N ALA A 28 22.71 10.91 -29.19
CA ALA A 28 21.74 9.95 -28.67
C ALA A 28 21.22 10.48 -27.33
N THR A 29 20.15 11.26 -27.38
CA THR A 29 19.37 11.58 -26.18
C THR A 29 18.72 10.28 -25.71
N SER A 30 19.35 9.60 -24.77
CA SER A 30 18.74 8.52 -24.02
C SER A 30 17.58 9.14 -23.21
N LEU A 31 16.37 8.96 -23.70
CA LEU A 31 15.15 9.20 -22.93
C LEU A 31 15.13 8.18 -21.79
N THR A 32 15.75 8.51 -20.67
CA THR A 32 15.53 7.81 -19.42
C THR A 32 14.11 8.13 -19.00
N PHE A 33 13.17 7.26 -19.35
CA PHE A 33 11.86 7.28 -18.73
C PHE A 33 12.10 7.01 -17.23
N PRO A 34 11.65 7.92 -16.33
CA PRO A 34 11.63 7.58 -14.92
C PRO A 34 10.73 6.37 -14.77
N THR A 35 11.30 5.21 -14.50
CA THR A 35 10.53 4.10 -13.97
C THR A 35 9.91 4.64 -12.69
N LEU A 36 8.58 4.75 -12.66
CA LEU A 36 7.84 4.94 -11.43
C LEU A 36 8.19 3.71 -10.58
N ALA A 37 9.20 3.84 -9.74
CA ALA A 37 9.50 2.85 -8.74
C ALA A 37 8.25 2.82 -7.84
N ASN A 38 7.47 1.74 -7.93
CA ASN A 38 6.47 1.48 -6.92
C ASN A 38 7.24 1.42 -5.61
N ALA A 39 6.91 2.30 -4.69
CA ALA A 39 7.56 2.31 -3.39
C ALA A 39 7.16 1.01 -2.70
N GLU A 40 8.12 0.15 -2.39
CA GLU A 40 7.86 -1.08 -1.65
C GLU A 40 7.55 -0.73 -0.20
N ILE A 41 6.54 -1.41 0.39
CA ILE A 41 6.25 -1.27 1.81
C ILE A 41 7.46 -1.72 2.62
N THR A 42 7.88 -0.90 3.56
CA THR A 42 9.02 -1.15 4.45
C THR A 42 8.57 -1.46 5.89
N GLN A 43 9.46 -1.99 6.71
CA GLN A 43 9.20 -2.17 8.14
C GLN A 43 8.82 -0.84 8.82
N ARG A 44 9.47 0.25 8.44
CA ARG A 44 9.19 1.60 8.96
C ARG A 44 7.75 2.04 8.70
N ASP A 45 7.20 1.69 7.53
CA ASP A 45 5.82 2.06 7.18
C ASP A 45 4.83 1.28 8.04
N ILE A 46 5.12 0.02 8.34
CA ILE A 46 4.33 -0.81 9.26
C ILE A 46 4.38 -0.28 10.70
N ASP A 47 5.56 0.11 11.17
CA ASP A 47 5.73 0.70 12.52
C ASP A 47 5.02 2.06 12.63
N ASN A 48 5.11 2.88 11.58
CA ASN A 48 4.38 4.14 11.49
C ASN A 48 2.86 3.93 11.50
N TYR A 49 2.38 2.92 10.77
CA TYR A 49 0.96 2.53 10.77
C TYR A 49 0.49 2.17 12.18
N ALA A 50 1.22 1.30 12.90
CA ALA A 50 0.87 0.89 14.25
C ALA A 50 0.80 2.09 15.21
N THR A 51 1.79 2.97 15.15
CA THR A 51 1.85 4.19 15.93
C THR A 51 0.66 5.12 15.62
N ALA A 52 0.37 5.34 14.35
CA ALA A 52 -0.73 6.18 13.89
C ALA A 52 -2.10 5.62 14.30
N MET A 53 -2.28 4.29 14.17
CA MET A 53 -3.51 3.61 14.57
C MET A 53 -3.74 3.72 16.08
N ALA A 54 -2.72 3.44 16.90
CA ALA A 54 -2.80 3.58 18.36
C ALA A 54 -3.13 5.02 18.75
N ALA A 55 -2.47 6.01 18.16
CA ALA A 55 -2.74 7.41 18.43
C ALA A 55 -4.15 7.85 18.01
N ALA A 56 -4.64 7.37 16.86
CA ALA A 56 -5.98 7.66 16.35
C ALA A 56 -7.07 7.05 17.24
N ALA A 57 -6.90 5.77 17.62
CA ALA A 57 -7.85 5.04 18.46
C ALA A 57 -7.91 5.62 19.89
N ASN A 58 -6.77 5.88 20.52
CA ASN A 58 -6.70 6.50 21.84
C ASN A 58 -7.32 7.92 21.88
N ALA A 59 -7.23 8.65 20.78
CA ALA A 59 -7.91 9.94 20.61
C ALA A 59 -9.40 9.80 20.25
N LYS A 60 -9.93 8.57 20.08
CA LYS A 60 -11.30 8.28 19.60
C LYS A 60 -11.62 9.01 18.29
N SER A 61 -10.63 9.18 17.41
CA SER A 61 -10.74 9.96 16.17
C SER A 61 -11.11 9.08 14.99
N ILE A 62 -12.40 9.01 14.66
CA ILE A 62 -12.90 8.23 13.52
C ILE A 62 -12.26 8.67 12.19
N SER A 63 -12.10 9.98 12.00
CA SER A 63 -11.48 10.49 10.77
C SER A 63 -10.02 10.06 10.61
N ARG A 64 -9.25 10.03 11.70
CA ARG A 64 -7.86 9.55 11.65
C ARG A 64 -7.78 8.05 11.40
N VAL A 65 -8.67 7.24 12.03
CA VAL A 65 -8.75 5.80 11.73
C VAL A 65 -9.19 5.57 10.29
N ALA A 66 -10.15 6.34 9.78
CA ALA A 66 -10.62 6.22 8.40
C ALA A 66 -9.49 6.39 7.36
N ASN A 67 -8.50 7.25 7.66
CA ASN A 67 -7.33 7.47 6.80
C ASN A 67 -6.30 6.32 6.85
N LEU A 68 -6.45 5.37 7.78
CA LEU A 68 -5.58 4.20 7.93
C LEU A 68 -6.20 2.91 7.39
N VAL A 69 -7.43 2.98 6.91
CA VAL A 69 -8.20 1.83 6.39
C VAL A 69 -8.53 2.08 4.93
N ALA A 70 -8.23 1.11 4.07
CA ALA A 70 -8.54 1.19 2.64
C ALA A 70 -10.06 1.24 2.40
N ASP A 71 -10.51 1.88 1.33
CA ASP A 71 -11.95 2.06 1.06
C ASP A 71 -12.66 0.73 0.79
N ASP A 72 -11.95 -0.22 0.20
CA ASP A 72 -12.39 -1.58 -0.10
C ASP A 72 -12.04 -2.60 1.01
N ALA A 73 -11.60 -2.13 2.18
CA ALA A 73 -11.18 -3.00 3.26
C ALA A 73 -12.27 -3.97 3.72
N LEU A 74 -11.86 -5.22 4.00
CA LEU A 74 -12.70 -6.27 4.56
C LEU A 74 -12.14 -6.72 5.92
N ILE A 75 -12.92 -6.52 6.97
CA ILE A 75 -12.55 -6.83 8.35
C ILE A 75 -13.48 -7.92 8.88
N SER A 76 -12.97 -9.12 9.03
CA SER A 76 -13.70 -10.26 9.58
C SER A 76 -13.36 -10.42 11.06
N VAL A 77 -14.37 -10.41 11.91
CA VAL A 77 -14.22 -10.59 13.36
C VAL A 77 -14.99 -11.82 13.79
N SER A 78 -14.29 -12.78 14.38
CA SER A 78 -14.86 -14.00 14.96
C SER A 78 -14.91 -13.88 16.47
N ARG A 79 -16.08 -14.19 17.04
CA ARG A 79 -16.31 -14.25 18.48
C ARG A 79 -17.23 -15.43 18.81
N LYS A 80 -16.81 -16.32 19.72
CA LYS A 80 -17.61 -17.49 20.14
C LYS A 80 -18.18 -18.28 18.95
N GLY A 81 -17.37 -18.53 17.93
CA GLY A 81 -17.77 -19.29 16.73
C GLY A 81 -18.63 -18.54 15.71
N LYS A 82 -19.03 -17.28 15.99
CA LYS A 82 -19.72 -16.43 15.01
C LYS A 82 -18.73 -15.47 14.36
N THR A 83 -18.74 -15.43 13.03
CA THR A 83 -17.93 -14.50 12.25
C THR A 83 -18.82 -13.44 11.61
N THR A 84 -18.41 -12.19 11.72
CA THR A 84 -19.03 -11.04 11.05
C THR A 84 -17.98 -10.37 10.19
N THR A 85 -18.30 -10.11 8.94
CA THR A 85 -17.43 -9.33 8.02
C THR A 85 -17.97 -7.92 7.87
N LEU A 86 -17.11 -6.96 8.07
CA LEU A 86 -17.39 -5.52 8.02
C LEU A 86 -16.62 -4.91 6.86
N ASN A 87 -17.26 -4.03 6.11
CA ASN A 87 -16.57 -3.05 5.27
C ASN A 87 -16.08 -1.87 6.12
N LYS A 88 -15.31 -0.96 5.51
CA LYS A 88 -14.77 0.24 6.18
C LYS A 88 -15.85 1.02 6.95
N SER A 89 -16.98 1.33 6.30
CA SER A 89 -18.05 2.13 6.92
C SER A 89 -18.63 1.45 8.16
N ASN A 90 -18.94 0.17 8.08
CA ASN A 90 -19.48 -0.60 9.21
C ASN A 90 -18.45 -0.76 10.35
N TYR A 91 -17.17 -0.90 10.01
CA TYR A 91 -16.08 -0.92 10.99
C TYR A 91 -15.98 0.42 11.75
N LEU A 92 -15.97 1.54 11.03
CA LEU A 92 -15.91 2.87 11.65
C LEU A 92 -17.14 3.16 12.52
N ASN A 93 -18.32 2.76 12.08
CA ASN A 93 -19.56 2.87 12.86
C ASN A 93 -19.49 2.03 14.15
N LEU A 94 -18.93 0.82 14.08
CA LEU A 94 -18.71 -0.02 15.26
C LEU A 94 -17.78 0.66 16.27
N LEU A 95 -16.65 1.22 15.80
CA LEU A 95 -15.73 1.96 16.66
C LEU A 95 -16.42 3.18 17.31
N GLN A 96 -17.12 3.97 16.52
CA GLN A 96 -17.82 5.17 17.01
C GLN A 96 -18.85 4.82 18.08
N ASN A 97 -19.64 3.76 17.88
CA ASN A 97 -20.63 3.28 18.83
C ASN A 97 -19.99 2.80 20.15
N ASN A 98 -18.84 2.12 20.06
CA ASN A 98 -18.12 1.68 21.27
C ASN A 98 -17.50 2.88 22.01
N TRP A 99 -16.91 3.81 21.30
CA TRP A 99 -16.25 4.98 21.87
C TRP A 99 -17.21 5.99 22.49
N SER A 100 -18.43 6.11 21.93
CA SER A 100 -19.47 7.02 22.48
C SER A 100 -19.96 6.59 23.86
N LYS A 101 -19.92 5.30 24.18
CA LYS A 101 -20.33 4.74 25.47
C LYS A 101 -19.21 4.72 26.50
N ALA A 102 -17.96 4.73 26.05
CA ALA A 102 -16.83 4.60 26.93
C ALA A 102 -16.51 5.90 27.66
N THR A 103 -16.54 5.90 29.01
CA THR A 103 -16.04 6.98 29.83
C THR A 103 -14.52 7.07 29.80
N ARG A 104 -13.84 5.92 29.70
CA ARG A 104 -12.39 5.82 29.42
C ARG A 104 -12.15 4.76 28.38
N TYR A 105 -11.15 5.00 27.53
CA TYR A 105 -10.76 4.09 26.44
C TYR A 105 -9.25 4.07 26.33
N GLY A 106 -8.68 2.90 26.17
CA GLY A 106 -7.27 2.68 25.89
C GLY A 106 -7.11 1.65 24.76
N TYR A 107 -6.15 1.88 23.90
CA TYR A 107 -5.84 1.00 22.75
C TYR A 107 -4.34 0.81 22.60
N ASP A 108 -3.94 -0.43 22.42
CA ASP A 108 -2.58 -0.83 22.08
C ASP A 108 -2.60 -1.80 20.90
N ILE A 109 -1.57 -1.75 20.05
CA ILE A 109 -1.39 -2.66 18.92
C ILE A 109 0.06 -3.08 18.80
N GLN A 110 0.29 -4.36 18.66
CA GLN A 110 1.60 -4.98 18.40
C GLN A 110 1.53 -5.74 17.08
N LEU A 111 2.50 -5.49 16.20
CA LEU A 111 2.63 -6.15 14.90
C LEU A 111 3.86 -7.04 14.91
N ASN A 112 3.68 -8.30 14.55
CA ASN A 112 4.72 -9.32 14.53
C ASN A 112 4.69 -10.08 13.21
N ASN A 113 5.76 -10.83 12.91
CA ASN A 113 5.84 -11.73 11.77
C ASN A 113 5.50 -11.05 10.44
N VAL A 114 6.06 -9.85 10.23
CA VAL A 114 5.79 -9.07 9.01
C VAL A 114 6.44 -9.74 7.82
N VAL A 115 5.65 -9.97 6.77
CA VAL A 115 6.10 -10.53 5.49
C VAL A 115 5.74 -9.55 4.39
N PHE A 116 6.75 -9.10 3.65
CA PHE A 116 6.60 -8.15 2.55
C PHE A 116 6.45 -8.88 1.21
N SER A 117 5.62 -8.34 0.33
CA SER A 117 5.36 -8.88 -1.02
C SER A 117 4.99 -7.73 -1.97
N GLY A 118 5.99 -7.06 -2.54
CA GLY A 118 5.81 -5.90 -3.41
C GLY A 118 5.06 -4.78 -2.70
N ASN A 119 3.93 -4.38 -3.25
CA ASN A 119 3.06 -3.33 -2.72
C ASN A 119 2.10 -3.78 -1.59
N HIS A 120 2.33 -4.97 -1.03
CA HIS A 120 1.55 -5.53 0.08
C HIS A 120 2.47 -5.99 1.21
N ALA A 121 1.94 -5.98 2.42
CA ALA A 121 2.56 -6.65 3.56
C ALA A 121 1.50 -7.40 4.37
N LYS A 122 1.91 -8.49 5.03
CA LYS A 122 1.07 -9.23 5.97
C LYS A 122 1.76 -9.24 7.32
N ALA A 123 0.96 -9.15 8.39
CA ALA A 123 1.46 -9.25 9.75
C ALA A 123 0.46 -9.99 10.65
N ASP A 124 0.98 -10.58 11.71
CA ASP A 124 0.16 -10.99 12.84
C ASP A 124 0.03 -9.80 13.80
N ALA A 125 -1.18 -9.47 14.19
CA ALA A 125 -1.47 -8.35 15.10
C ALA A 125 -2.09 -8.85 16.40
N ILE A 126 -1.67 -8.26 17.49
CA ILE A 126 -2.33 -8.38 18.79
C ILE A 126 -2.78 -6.97 19.17
N THR A 127 -4.09 -6.77 19.33
CA THR A 127 -4.64 -5.52 19.83
C THR A 127 -5.23 -5.74 21.21
N THR A 128 -5.04 -4.77 22.10
CA THR A 128 -5.66 -4.73 23.42
C THR A 128 -6.44 -3.44 23.54
N GLU A 129 -7.74 -3.57 23.81
CA GLU A 129 -8.61 -2.44 24.10
C GLU A 129 -9.08 -2.52 25.55
N VAL A 130 -9.04 -1.41 26.26
CA VAL A 130 -9.61 -1.26 27.61
C VAL A 130 -10.73 -0.24 27.55
N ILE A 131 -11.94 -0.68 27.84
CA ILE A 131 -13.15 0.14 27.76
C ILE A 131 -13.75 0.22 29.17
N VAL A 132 -13.95 1.44 29.67
CA VAL A 132 -14.67 1.67 30.92
C VAL A 132 -16.02 2.28 30.59
N GLU A 133 -17.10 1.61 30.97
CA GLU A 133 -18.49 2.04 30.81
C GLU A 133 -19.26 1.73 32.09
N ASN A 134 -19.94 2.71 32.68
CA ASN A 134 -20.73 2.55 33.90
C ASN A 134 -19.94 1.88 35.07
N ASN A 135 -18.69 2.27 35.24
CA ASN A 135 -17.75 1.71 36.23
C ASN A 135 -17.38 0.23 36.02
N VAL A 136 -17.76 -0.36 34.89
CA VAL A 136 -17.34 -1.71 34.47
C VAL A 136 -16.18 -1.59 33.51
N THR A 137 -15.08 -2.27 33.82
CA THR A 137 -13.92 -2.34 32.93
C THR A 137 -14.04 -3.60 32.07
N THR A 138 -13.98 -3.42 30.77
CA THR A 138 -13.93 -4.52 29.79
C THR A 138 -12.59 -4.45 29.07
N ARG A 139 -11.87 -5.56 29.03
CA ARG A 139 -10.67 -5.75 28.25
C ARG A 139 -11.00 -6.64 27.05
N LEU A 140 -10.68 -6.13 25.84
CA LEU A 140 -10.80 -6.86 24.61
C LEU A 140 -9.40 -7.19 24.12
N VAL A 141 -9.12 -8.46 23.88
CA VAL A 141 -7.88 -8.89 23.23
C VAL A 141 -8.25 -9.48 21.87
N THR A 142 -7.69 -8.93 20.82
CA THR A 142 -7.94 -9.42 19.47
C THR A 142 -6.63 -9.87 18.85
N THR A 143 -6.57 -11.11 18.40
CA THR A 143 -5.52 -11.63 17.55
C THR A 143 -5.99 -11.59 16.10
N SER A 144 -5.17 -11.08 15.22
CA SER A 144 -5.54 -10.87 13.81
C SER A 144 -4.39 -11.24 12.90
N ARG A 145 -4.73 -11.74 11.71
CA ARG A 145 -3.87 -11.69 10.55
C ARG A 145 -4.33 -10.55 9.67
N ILE A 146 -3.46 -9.58 9.45
CA ILE A 146 -3.78 -8.39 8.69
C ILE A 146 -2.97 -8.33 7.41
N THR A 147 -3.57 -7.71 6.39
CA THR A 147 -2.92 -7.38 5.11
C THR A 147 -2.96 -5.89 4.93
N PHE A 148 -1.81 -5.34 4.62
CA PHE A 148 -1.62 -3.95 4.25
C PHE A 148 -1.49 -3.83 2.74
N ALA A 149 -1.96 -2.73 2.19
CA ALA A 149 -1.72 -2.31 0.82
C ALA A 149 -1.08 -0.91 0.82
N GLU A 150 -0.19 -0.70 -0.13
CA GLU A 150 0.36 0.63 -0.41
C GLU A 150 -0.73 1.53 -1.01
N SER A 151 -0.75 2.79 -0.60
CA SER A 151 -1.60 3.84 -1.16
C SER A 151 -0.85 5.17 -1.15
N GLY A 152 -0.26 5.53 -2.28
CA GLY A 152 0.64 6.68 -2.38
C GLY A 152 1.86 6.50 -1.48
N ASN A 153 2.09 7.43 -0.55
CA ASN A 153 3.19 7.36 0.42
C ASN A 153 2.75 6.77 1.78
N SER A 154 1.63 6.06 1.83
CA SER A 154 1.03 5.55 3.05
C SER A 154 0.71 4.07 2.93
N VAL A 155 0.63 3.41 4.07
CA VAL A 155 0.19 2.02 4.18
C VAL A 155 -1.18 1.99 4.81
N LEU A 156 -2.13 1.28 4.17
CA LEU A 156 -3.51 1.16 4.63
C LEU A 156 -3.84 -0.30 4.96
N LEU A 157 -4.68 -0.51 5.97
CA LEU A 157 -5.29 -1.80 6.25
C LEU A 157 -6.27 -2.15 5.12
N SER A 158 -6.00 -3.22 4.38
CA SER A 158 -6.88 -3.72 3.32
C SER A 158 -7.69 -4.95 3.76
N ARG A 159 -7.15 -5.77 4.64
CA ARG A 159 -7.84 -6.94 5.17
C ARG A 159 -7.44 -7.23 6.61
N ALA A 160 -8.41 -7.65 7.43
CA ALA A 160 -8.16 -8.25 8.73
C ALA A 160 -9.01 -9.51 8.91
N ILE A 161 -8.41 -10.57 9.48
CA ILE A 161 -9.12 -11.76 9.95
C ILE A 161 -8.78 -11.88 11.43
N SER A 162 -9.77 -11.68 12.28
CA SER A 162 -9.59 -11.40 13.69
C SER A 162 -10.35 -12.39 14.56
N GLN A 163 -9.76 -12.76 15.69
CA GLN A 163 -10.40 -13.51 16.76
C GLN A 163 -10.43 -12.65 18.03
N LEU A 164 -11.63 -12.45 18.56
CA LEU A 164 -11.88 -11.58 19.71
C LEU A 164 -12.13 -12.39 20.97
N VAL A 165 -11.39 -12.09 22.02
CA VAL A 165 -11.63 -12.54 23.41
C VAL A 165 -12.03 -11.35 24.26
N ILE A 166 -13.05 -11.51 25.11
CA ILE A 166 -13.56 -10.48 26.01
C ILE A 166 -13.36 -10.93 27.43
N GLU A 167 -12.64 -10.11 28.22
CA GLU A 167 -12.46 -10.25 29.65
C GLU A 167 -13.22 -9.12 30.34
N LYS A 168 -14.10 -9.43 31.31
CA LYS A 168 -14.82 -8.43 32.10
C LYS A 168 -14.35 -8.52 33.56
N HIS A 169 -14.09 -7.38 34.15
CA HIS A 169 -13.69 -7.20 35.54
C HIS A 169 -14.61 -6.20 36.25
#